data_9477b65940cce08185e54817417ab888
#
_entry.id   9477b65940cce08185e54817417ab888
#
_cell.length_a   1.000
_cell.length_b   1.000
_cell.length_c   1.000
_cell.angle_alpha   90.00
_cell.angle_beta   90.00
_cell.angle_gamma   90.00
#
_symmetry.space_group_name_H-M   'P 1'
#
loop_
_entity.id
_entity.type
_entity.pdbx_description
1 polymer ?
#
loop_
_entity_poly.entity_id
_entity_poly.type
_entity_poly.pdbx_seq_one_letter_code
_entity_poly.pdbx_strand_id
1 'polypeptide(L)'
;MSLQENVHNVVKQAKTVIYGQDELLESIIAALVCEGHLLIEGLPGLGKTLSVSVMSKICDLQFQRIQFTPDLLPSDLIGTMMYNQQKQEFSTKFGPVFTQLVLADEINRSPAKVQAALLEAMAEKQVTIGDKTHKLPSPFVVLATQNPIEQEGTYNLPEAQLDRFMMKISVDYPDFEAEKNVLGLKNQQLDLKPIINQDDLFALKEKVEMIYVDEKMKEMIIRMVHATRPGNKYFPKKYEGTLIAGASPRASIWLYKIAKFKAFMDGKDFVSPEHVLSIVPSVLGHRVIASYEAQIDKINTRNLVATIATSVI
;
A
#
# COMPACT_ATOMS: atom_id res chain seq x y z
N MET A 1 1.06 19.48 -20.67
CA MET A 1 1.58 18.11 -20.45
C MET A 1 0.40 17.16 -20.30
N SER A 2 0.53 15.92 -20.77
CA SER A 2 -0.50 14.92 -20.52
C SER A 2 -0.46 14.49 -19.05
N LEU A 3 -1.59 13.99 -18.51
CA LEU A 3 -1.63 13.46 -17.13
C LEU A 3 -0.62 12.31 -16.93
N GLN A 4 -0.40 11.49 -17.95
CA GLN A 4 0.60 10.42 -17.92
C GLN A 4 2.03 11.00 -17.81
N GLU A 5 2.37 12.01 -18.58
CA GLU A 5 3.67 12.71 -18.47
C GLU A 5 3.87 13.31 -17.08
N ASN A 6 2.81 13.88 -16.49
CA ASN A 6 2.89 14.41 -15.13
C ASN A 6 3.23 13.32 -14.12
N VAL A 7 2.62 12.12 -14.21
CA VAL A 7 2.97 10.99 -13.33
C VAL A 7 4.41 10.55 -13.52
N HIS A 8 4.91 10.45 -14.76
CA HIS A 8 6.32 10.14 -15.01
C HIS A 8 7.25 11.21 -14.41
N ASN A 9 6.87 12.48 -14.50
CA ASN A 9 7.63 13.58 -13.92
C ASN A 9 7.63 13.53 -12.38
N VAL A 10 6.51 13.11 -11.73
CA VAL A 10 6.46 12.87 -10.28
C VAL A 10 7.49 11.83 -9.88
N VAL A 11 7.50 10.67 -10.54
CA VAL A 11 8.49 9.61 -10.27
C VAL A 11 9.91 10.10 -10.52
N LYS A 12 10.14 10.78 -11.63
CA LYS A 12 11.45 11.33 -12.01
C LYS A 12 11.96 12.33 -10.97
N GLN A 13 11.10 13.24 -10.51
CA GLN A 13 11.47 14.21 -9.46
C GLN A 13 11.73 13.50 -8.13
N ALA A 14 10.91 12.52 -7.75
CA ALA A 14 11.14 11.75 -6.52
C ALA A 14 12.49 11.01 -6.56
N LYS A 15 12.89 10.46 -7.72
CA LYS A 15 14.19 9.78 -7.93
C LYS A 15 15.41 10.71 -7.81
N THR A 16 15.25 12.03 -7.82
CA THR A 16 16.37 12.96 -7.54
C THR A 16 16.76 12.98 -6.06
N VAL A 17 15.91 12.42 -5.20
CA VAL A 17 16.07 12.42 -3.75
C VAL A 17 16.08 11.01 -3.18
N ILE A 18 15.25 10.14 -3.75
CA ILE A 18 15.06 8.75 -3.31
C ILE A 18 15.75 7.86 -4.33
N TYR A 19 16.83 7.20 -3.90
CA TYR A 19 17.62 6.33 -4.76
C TYR A 19 17.33 4.86 -4.46
N GLY A 20 17.22 4.03 -5.49
CA GLY A 20 17.09 2.56 -5.36
C GLY A 20 15.73 2.07 -4.85
N GLN A 21 14.68 2.93 -4.84
CA GLN A 21 13.35 2.58 -4.32
C GLN A 21 12.24 2.77 -5.37
N ASP A 22 12.52 2.38 -6.60
CA ASP A 22 11.63 2.62 -7.75
C ASP A 22 10.26 1.95 -7.58
N GLU A 23 10.25 0.67 -7.15
CA GLU A 23 9.02 -0.09 -6.89
C GLU A 23 8.15 0.61 -5.84
N LEU A 24 8.76 1.15 -4.78
CA LEU A 24 8.05 1.87 -3.73
C LEU A 24 7.41 3.15 -4.26
N LEU A 25 8.16 3.98 -5.02
CA LEU A 25 7.65 5.24 -5.56
C LEU A 25 6.46 5.01 -6.51
N GLU A 26 6.59 4.06 -7.44
CA GLU A 26 5.50 3.69 -8.35
C GLU A 26 4.29 3.14 -7.60
N SER A 27 4.52 2.32 -6.55
CA SER A 27 3.45 1.76 -5.74
C SER A 27 2.70 2.83 -4.94
N ILE A 28 3.38 3.88 -4.47
CA ILE A 28 2.73 5.01 -3.79
C ILE A 28 1.77 5.72 -4.76
N ILE A 29 2.20 5.99 -5.99
CA ILE A 29 1.31 6.62 -6.98
C ILE A 29 0.14 5.69 -7.33
N ALA A 30 0.41 4.40 -7.54
CA ALA A 30 -0.65 3.41 -7.76
C ALA A 30 -1.67 3.43 -6.62
N ALA A 31 -1.20 3.54 -5.36
CA ALA A 31 -2.07 3.62 -4.21
C ALA A 31 -2.92 4.90 -4.18
N LEU A 32 -2.34 6.03 -4.55
CA LEU A 32 -3.06 7.32 -4.63
C LEU A 32 -4.14 7.29 -5.72
N VAL A 33 -3.82 6.78 -6.91
CA VAL A 33 -4.74 6.73 -8.06
C VAL A 33 -5.83 5.66 -7.86
N CYS A 34 -5.47 4.48 -7.36
CA CYS A 34 -6.42 3.39 -7.10
C CYS A 34 -7.17 3.52 -5.77
N GLU A 35 -6.84 4.53 -4.96
CA GLU A 35 -7.33 4.70 -3.57
C GLU A 35 -7.14 3.44 -2.71
N GLY A 36 -5.99 2.80 -2.87
CA GLY A 36 -5.58 1.63 -2.09
C GLY A 36 -4.63 2.00 -0.96
N HIS A 37 -4.32 1.04 -0.10
CA HIS A 37 -3.37 1.22 1.00
C HIS A 37 -2.18 0.30 0.81
N LEU A 38 -0.99 0.71 1.24
CA LEU A 38 0.24 -0.07 1.11
C LEU A 38 0.74 -0.55 2.47
N LEU A 39 1.26 -1.77 2.47
CA LEU A 39 2.10 -2.27 3.55
C LEU A 39 3.55 -2.29 3.06
N ILE A 40 4.43 -1.59 3.76
CA ILE A 40 5.84 -1.45 3.41
C ILE A 40 6.66 -2.21 4.44
N GLU A 41 7.29 -3.27 4.04
CA GLU A 41 8.16 -4.08 4.89
C GLU A 41 9.62 -3.73 4.58
N GLY A 42 10.41 -3.52 5.61
CA GLY A 42 11.85 -3.26 5.43
C GLY A 42 12.50 -2.75 6.71
N LEU A 43 13.81 -2.81 6.72
CA LEU A 43 14.63 -2.39 7.86
C LEU A 43 14.48 -0.90 8.16
N PRO A 44 14.76 -0.48 9.40
CA PRO A 44 14.85 0.95 9.71
C PRO A 44 15.98 1.62 8.92
N GLY A 45 15.84 2.92 8.64
CA GLY A 45 16.88 3.68 7.95
C GLY A 45 16.88 3.60 6.42
N LEU A 46 15.99 2.81 5.79
CA LEU A 46 15.93 2.66 4.34
C LEU A 46 15.10 3.73 3.60
N GLY A 47 14.88 4.89 4.21
CA GLY A 47 14.25 6.03 3.55
C GLY A 47 12.73 5.95 3.37
N LYS A 48 12.04 4.98 3.99
CA LYS A 48 10.57 4.82 3.87
C LYS A 48 9.80 6.11 4.20
N THR A 49 10.10 6.72 5.35
CA THR A 49 9.47 7.97 5.78
C THR A 49 9.80 9.13 4.84
N LEU A 50 11.04 9.20 4.36
CA LEU A 50 11.46 10.22 3.40
C LEU A 50 10.72 10.07 2.08
N SER A 51 10.59 8.85 1.56
CA SER A 51 9.86 8.57 0.32
C SER A 51 8.41 9.07 0.37
N VAL A 52 7.71 8.79 1.48
CA VAL A 52 6.32 9.23 1.66
C VAL A 52 6.22 10.75 1.77
N SER A 53 7.13 11.39 2.53
CA SER A 53 7.17 12.85 2.68
C SER A 53 7.50 13.56 1.35
N VAL A 54 8.41 13.00 0.55
CA VAL A 54 8.75 13.52 -0.79
C VAL A 54 7.54 13.42 -1.71
N MET A 55 6.89 12.25 -1.74
CA MET A 55 5.71 12.02 -2.58
C MET A 55 4.53 12.93 -2.19
N SER A 56 4.30 13.15 -0.88
CA SER A 56 3.23 14.05 -0.44
C SER A 56 3.43 15.49 -0.91
N LYS A 57 4.68 15.98 -0.91
CA LYS A 57 5.02 17.32 -1.40
C LYS A 57 4.86 17.45 -2.92
N ILE A 58 5.35 16.46 -3.67
CA ILE A 58 5.26 16.48 -5.15
C ILE A 58 3.80 16.33 -5.62
N CYS A 59 2.95 15.63 -4.85
CA CYS A 59 1.53 15.44 -5.14
C CYS A 59 0.61 16.46 -4.44
N ASP A 60 1.15 17.48 -3.78
CA ASP A 60 0.41 18.54 -3.05
C ASP A 60 -0.68 17.96 -2.11
N LEU A 61 -0.30 16.98 -1.31
CA LEU A 61 -1.21 16.29 -0.39
C LEU A 61 -0.90 16.63 1.07
N GLN A 62 -1.96 16.76 1.87
CA GLN A 62 -1.83 16.80 3.31
C GLN A 62 -1.30 15.46 3.81
N PHE A 63 -0.23 15.52 4.61
CA PHE A 63 0.49 14.36 5.12
C PHE A 63 0.62 14.38 6.63
N GLN A 64 0.37 13.24 7.27
CA GLN A 64 0.63 13.03 8.68
C GLN A 64 1.41 11.73 8.89
N ARG A 65 2.46 11.80 9.72
CA ARG A 65 3.17 10.61 10.22
C ARG A 65 2.67 10.30 11.62
N ILE A 66 2.33 9.05 11.84
CA ILE A 66 1.90 8.52 13.14
C ILE A 66 2.89 7.41 13.50
N GLN A 67 3.68 7.63 14.55
CA GLN A 67 4.55 6.60 15.11
C GLN A 67 3.73 5.69 16.00
N PHE A 68 3.68 4.41 15.67
CA PHE A 68 2.97 3.41 16.46
C PHE A 68 3.84 2.94 17.63
N THR A 69 3.28 2.98 18.84
CA THR A 69 3.95 2.62 20.09
C THR A 69 3.02 1.76 20.95
N PRO A 70 3.55 1.00 21.93
CA PRO A 70 2.73 0.14 22.78
C PRO A 70 1.68 0.86 23.63
N ASP A 71 1.91 2.14 23.92
CA ASP A 71 1.04 2.99 24.76
C ASP A 71 0.03 3.80 23.94
N LEU A 72 0.07 3.73 22.59
CA LEU A 72 -0.86 4.45 21.73
C LEU A 72 -2.30 3.96 21.95
N LEU A 73 -3.25 4.89 21.96
CA LEU A 73 -4.67 4.62 22.09
C LEU A 73 -5.42 4.85 20.76
N PRO A 74 -6.54 4.18 20.51
CA PRO A 74 -7.38 4.45 19.33
C PRO A 74 -7.79 5.93 19.20
N SER A 75 -8.09 6.60 20.32
CA SER A 75 -8.43 8.03 20.37
C SER A 75 -7.29 8.95 19.89
N ASP A 76 -6.03 8.50 20.01
CA ASP A 76 -4.88 9.28 19.53
C ASP A 76 -4.82 9.27 17.99
N LEU A 77 -5.39 8.25 17.35
CA LEU A 77 -5.50 8.15 15.89
C LEU A 77 -6.72 8.88 15.35
N ILE A 78 -7.92 8.55 15.87
CA ILE A 78 -9.18 9.01 15.31
C ILE A 78 -9.67 10.32 15.92
N GLY A 79 -9.20 10.65 17.12
CA GLY A 79 -9.64 11.82 17.86
C GLY A 79 -10.63 11.49 18.98
N THR A 80 -11.05 12.52 19.70
CA THR A 80 -11.90 12.38 20.88
C THR A 80 -12.81 13.59 21.07
N MET A 81 -13.83 13.44 21.93
CA MET A 81 -14.64 14.55 22.40
C MET A 81 -13.90 15.25 23.54
N MET A 82 -13.75 16.57 23.46
CA MET A 82 -13.15 17.40 24.50
C MET A 82 -14.19 18.35 25.07
N TYR A 83 -14.28 18.42 26.41
CA TYR A 83 -15.14 19.39 27.07
C TYR A 83 -14.47 20.76 27.11
N ASN A 84 -15.13 21.75 26.52
CA ASN A 84 -14.71 23.15 26.58
C ASN A 84 -15.36 23.82 27.78
N GLN A 85 -14.58 24.09 28.83
CA GLN A 85 -15.09 24.72 30.06
C GLN A 85 -15.65 26.12 29.85
N GLN A 86 -15.08 26.90 28.91
CA GLN A 86 -15.54 28.27 28.67
C GLN A 86 -16.92 28.33 27.99
N LYS A 87 -17.17 27.41 27.04
CA LYS A 87 -18.39 27.30 26.29
C LYS A 87 -19.39 26.31 26.90
N GLN A 88 -19.00 25.57 27.93
CA GLN A 88 -19.79 24.51 28.58
C GLN A 88 -20.37 23.50 27.58
N GLU A 89 -19.60 23.19 26.51
CA GLU A 89 -19.99 22.25 25.46
C GLU A 89 -18.88 21.26 25.13
N PHE A 90 -19.26 20.11 24.57
CA PHE A 90 -18.31 19.16 24.00
C PHE A 90 -17.98 19.54 22.57
N SER A 91 -16.70 19.56 22.21
CA SER A 91 -16.21 19.76 20.86
C SER A 91 -15.39 18.55 20.40
N THR A 92 -15.48 18.21 19.13
CA THR A 92 -14.68 17.13 18.54
C THR A 92 -13.28 17.64 18.28
N LYS A 93 -12.29 16.96 18.85
CA LYS A 93 -10.88 17.12 18.46
C LYS A 93 -10.53 15.97 17.50
N PHE A 94 -10.33 16.29 16.23
CA PHE A 94 -9.94 15.34 15.21
C PHE A 94 -8.53 14.81 15.43
N GLY A 95 -8.33 13.53 15.19
CA GLY A 95 -7.03 12.88 15.25
C GLY A 95 -6.25 13.00 13.94
N PRO A 96 -5.00 12.52 13.90
CA PRO A 96 -4.11 12.61 12.74
C PRO A 96 -4.56 11.81 11.52
N VAL A 97 -5.54 10.90 11.63
CA VAL A 97 -6.11 10.21 10.46
C VAL A 97 -6.93 11.14 9.55
N PHE A 98 -7.32 12.34 10.02
CA PHE A 98 -8.02 13.32 9.20
C PHE A 98 -7.06 14.07 8.26
N THR A 99 -6.42 13.31 7.40
CA THR A 99 -5.48 13.79 6.37
C THR A 99 -5.61 12.92 5.12
N GLN A 100 -5.01 13.35 4.00
CA GLN A 100 -5.10 12.62 2.73
C GLN A 100 -4.11 11.45 2.66
N LEU A 101 -2.92 11.64 3.21
CA LEU A 101 -1.87 10.64 3.22
C LEU A 101 -1.36 10.40 4.65
N VAL A 102 -1.56 9.19 5.15
CA VAL A 102 -1.09 8.76 6.48
C VAL A 102 0.09 7.82 6.32
N LEU A 103 1.18 8.11 7.01
CA LEU A 103 2.24 7.13 7.27
C LEU A 103 2.04 6.55 8.67
N ALA A 104 1.56 5.33 8.75
CA ALA A 104 1.48 4.55 9.98
C ALA A 104 2.81 3.82 10.19
N ASP A 105 3.73 4.48 10.91
CA ASP A 105 5.10 3.98 11.05
C ASP A 105 5.20 2.95 12.18
N GLU A 106 5.74 1.77 11.86
CA GLU A 106 5.89 0.62 12.76
C GLU A 106 4.54 0.13 13.34
N ILE A 107 3.54 -0.09 12.46
CA ILE A 107 2.17 -0.47 12.84
C ILE A 107 2.11 -1.68 13.78
N ASN A 108 3.06 -2.62 13.64
CA ASN A 108 3.16 -3.81 14.47
C ASN A 108 3.65 -3.56 15.90
N ARG A 109 4.06 -2.33 16.28
CA ARG A 109 4.43 -1.97 17.66
C ARG A 109 3.23 -1.60 18.54
N SER A 110 2.06 -1.37 17.98
CA SER A 110 0.89 -1.00 18.76
C SER A 110 -0.04 -2.17 19.05
N PRO A 111 -0.83 -2.10 20.14
CA PRO A 111 -1.82 -3.13 20.47
C PRO A 111 -2.86 -3.33 19.36
N ALA A 112 -3.43 -4.53 19.28
CA ALA A 112 -4.40 -4.91 18.25
C ALA A 112 -5.62 -3.97 18.16
N LYS A 113 -6.04 -3.33 19.27
CA LYS A 113 -7.14 -2.35 19.28
C LYS A 113 -6.84 -1.10 18.45
N VAL A 114 -5.59 -0.63 18.50
CA VAL A 114 -5.13 0.55 17.75
C VAL A 114 -5.02 0.22 16.27
N GLN A 115 -4.43 -0.94 15.95
CA GLN A 115 -4.38 -1.45 14.57
C GLN A 115 -5.80 -1.58 13.99
N ALA A 116 -6.75 -2.16 14.74
CA ALA A 116 -8.13 -2.31 14.31
C ALA A 116 -8.80 -0.98 14.00
N ALA A 117 -8.58 0.07 14.81
CA ALA A 117 -9.14 1.39 14.56
C ALA A 117 -8.63 2.01 13.24
N LEU A 118 -7.33 1.89 12.95
CA LEU A 118 -6.78 2.35 11.67
C LEU A 118 -7.35 1.54 10.50
N LEU A 119 -7.41 0.22 10.62
CA LEU A 119 -7.90 -0.66 9.56
C LEU A 119 -9.41 -0.51 9.31
N GLU A 120 -10.19 -0.12 10.31
CA GLU A 120 -11.58 0.26 10.16
C GLU A 120 -11.68 1.58 9.38
N ALA A 121 -10.93 2.60 9.77
CA ALA A 121 -10.86 3.88 9.07
C ALA A 121 -10.46 3.70 7.58
N MET A 122 -9.51 2.79 7.29
CA MET A 122 -9.13 2.42 5.92
C MET A 122 -10.29 1.80 5.12
N ALA A 123 -11.05 0.91 5.74
CA ALA A 123 -12.13 0.20 5.07
C ALA A 123 -13.36 1.07 4.83
N GLU A 124 -13.75 1.84 5.84
CA GLU A 124 -15.00 2.60 5.85
C GLU A 124 -14.83 4.03 5.32
N LYS A 125 -13.59 4.54 5.21
CA LYS A 125 -13.26 5.94 4.87
C LYS A 125 -14.01 6.97 5.73
N GLN A 126 -14.34 6.57 6.95
CA GLN A 126 -15.00 7.38 7.96
C GLN A 126 -14.65 6.87 9.36
N VAL A 127 -14.82 7.72 10.36
CA VAL A 127 -14.63 7.35 11.78
C VAL A 127 -15.76 7.92 12.62
N THR A 128 -16.13 7.23 13.70
CA THR A 128 -17.14 7.70 14.65
C THR A 128 -16.45 8.21 15.91
N ILE A 129 -16.74 9.46 16.30
CA ILE A 129 -16.22 10.11 17.50
C ILE A 129 -17.41 10.56 18.34
N GLY A 130 -17.58 9.95 19.52
CA GLY A 130 -18.83 10.12 20.29
C GLY A 130 -20.02 9.58 19.50
N ASP A 131 -21.03 10.42 19.31
CA ASP A 131 -22.26 10.07 18.59
C ASP A 131 -22.26 10.47 17.11
N LYS A 132 -21.13 11.00 16.60
CA LYS A 132 -21.06 11.53 15.22
C LYS A 132 -20.07 10.78 14.37
N THR A 133 -20.51 10.43 13.16
CA THR A 133 -19.65 9.85 12.12
C THR A 133 -19.11 10.95 11.21
N HIS A 134 -17.80 10.95 11.01
CA HIS A 134 -17.08 11.94 10.22
C HIS A 134 -16.39 11.24 9.04
N LYS A 135 -16.60 11.73 7.82
CA LYS A 135 -15.90 11.25 6.63
C LYS A 135 -14.44 11.70 6.66
N LEU A 136 -13.56 10.82 6.23
CA LEU A 136 -12.16 11.16 6.04
C LEU A 136 -11.95 11.93 4.72
N PRO A 137 -10.87 12.71 4.59
CA PRO A 137 -10.54 13.40 3.33
C PRO A 137 -10.41 12.41 2.16
N SER A 138 -10.63 12.88 0.93
CA SER A 138 -10.41 12.10 -0.28
C SER A 138 -9.32 12.79 -1.13
N PRO A 139 -8.33 12.06 -1.69
CA PRO A 139 -8.07 10.65 -1.44
C PRO A 139 -7.67 10.39 0.02
N PHE A 140 -7.98 9.21 0.56
CA PHE A 140 -7.48 8.76 1.86
C PHE A 140 -6.63 7.51 1.65
N VAL A 141 -5.33 7.65 1.84
CA VAL A 141 -4.36 6.58 1.62
C VAL A 141 -3.50 6.39 2.86
N VAL A 142 -3.40 5.16 3.31
CA VAL A 142 -2.53 4.76 4.41
C VAL A 142 -1.36 3.96 3.86
N LEU A 143 -0.15 4.37 4.23
CA LEU A 143 1.10 3.66 4.01
C LEU A 143 1.56 3.17 5.38
N ALA A 144 1.43 1.88 5.65
CA ALA A 144 1.84 1.29 6.92
C ALA A 144 3.22 0.66 6.77
N THR A 145 4.13 0.90 7.74
CA THR A 145 5.43 0.24 7.74
C THR A 145 5.49 -0.87 8.78
N GLN A 146 6.23 -1.92 8.48
CA GLN A 146 6.59 -2.99 9.41
C GLN A 146 8.10 -3.22 9.36
N ASN A 147 8.67 -3.52 10.54
CA ASN A 147 10.03 -4.00 10.64
C ASN A 147 10.02 -5.53 10.81
N PRO A 148 10.55 -6.31 9.86
CA PRO A 148 10.48 -7.76 9.91
C PRO A 148 11.41 -8.40 10.95
N ILE A 149 12.42 -7.68 11.44
CA ILE A 149 13.42 -8.23 12.39
C ILE A 149 13.01 -8.03 13.85
N GLU A 150 12.26 -6.99 14.16
CA GLU A 150 11.80 -6.74 15.52
C GLU A 150 10.69 -7.73 15.90
N GLN A 151 11.01 -8.65 16.81
CA GLN A 151 10.05 -9.64 17.34
C GLN A 151 9.61 -9.30 18.76
N GLU A 152 10.45 -8.65 19.57
CA GLU A 152 10.11 -8.27 20.94
C GLU A 152 9.20 -7.04 20.96
N GLY A 153 8.10 -7.14 21.71
CA GLY A 153 7.13 -6.04 21.87
C GLY A 153 6.31 -5.74 20.60
N THR A 154 6.21 -6.70 19.67
CA THR A 154 5.43 -6.54 18.44
C THR A 154 4.15 -7.36 18.47
N TYR A 155 3.11 -6.83 17.80
CA TYR A 155 1.82 -7.46 17.60
C TYR A 155 1.61 -7.66 16.09
N ASN A 156 1.79 -8.88 15.63
CA ASN A 156 1.62 -9.20 14.21
C ASN A 156 0.18 -8.88 13.75
N LEU A 157 0.08 -8.31 12.55
CA LEU A 157 -1.21 -8.13 11.88
C LEU A 157 -1.78 -9.51 11.49
N PRO A 158 -3.00 -9.86 11.90
CA PRO A 158 -3.68 -11.06 11.41
C PRO A 158 -3.85 -11.03 9.89
N GLU A 159 -3.89 -12.19 9.24
CA GLU A 159 -4.01 -12.34 7.79
C GLU A 159 -5.26 -11.63 7.21
N ALA A 160 -6.38 -11.67 7.94
CA ALA A 160 -7.60 -10.95 7.55
C ALA A 160 -7.42 -9.42 7.53
N GLN A 161 -6.48 -8.90 8.30
CA GLN A 161 -6.11 -7.49 8.32
C GLN A 161 -5.12 -7.15 7.21
N LEU A 162 -4.15 -8.03 6.95
CA LEU A 162 -3.21 -7.90 5.83
C LEU A 162 -3.93 -7.84 4.49
N ASP A 163 -5.03 -8.58 4.31
CA ASP A 163 -5.84 -8.58 3.08
C ASP A 163 -6.47 -7.21 2.74
N ARG A 164 -6.54 -6.26 3.69
CA ARG A 164 -7.03 -4.89 3.46
C ARG A 164 -6.03 -4.02 2.70
N PHE A 165 -4.75 -4.33 2.76
CA PHE A 165 -3.72 -3.61 2.01
C PHE A 165 -3.77 -4.01 0.54
N MET A 166 -3.69 -3.03 -0.34
CA MET A 166 -3.67 -3.23 -1.80
C MET A 166 -2.46 -4.05 -2.24
N MET A 167 -1.28 -3.64 -1.80
CA MET A 167 0.00 -4.29 -2.06
C MET A 167 0.87 -4.33 -0.80
N LYS A 168 1.75 -5.33 -0.73
CA LYS A 168 2.87 -5.39 0.21
C LYS A 168 4.17 -5.22 -0.57
N ILE A 169 4.94 -4.19 -0.23
CA ILE A 169 6.22 -3.85 -0.87
C ILE A 169 7.35 -4.14 0.11
N SER A 170 8.36 -4.88 -0.34
CA SER A 170 9.60 -5.07 0.42
C SER A 170 10.61 -4.02 0.00
N VAL A 171 11.15 -3.32 0.98
CA VAL A 171 12.21 -2.32 0.78
C VAL A 171 13.52 -2.92 1.25
N ASP A 172 14.39 -3.22 0.31
CA ASP A 172 15.70 -3.78 0.54
C ASP A 172 16.78 -2.68 0.62
N TYR A 173 17.99 -3.07 0.99
CA TYR A 173 19.14 -2.16 0.95
C TYR A 173 19.34 -1.60 -0.45
N PRO A 174 19.68 -0.30 -0.56
CA PRO A 174 20.06 0.27 -1.85
C PRO A 174 21.31 -0.42 -2.40
N ASP A 175 21.44 -0.46 -3.70
CA ASP A 175 22.68 -0.90 -4.33
C ASP A 175 23.82 0.11 -4.08
N PHE A 176 25.05 -0.29 -4.44
CA PHE A 176 26.26 0.50 -4.19
C PHE A 176 26.17 1.92 -4.82
N GLU A 177 25.63 2.05 -6.02
CA GLU A 177 25.53 3.34 -6.70
C GLU A 177 24.43 4.21 -6.08
N ALA A 178 23.30 3.63 -5.68
CA ALA A 178 22.24 4.34 -4.97
C ALA A 178 22.76 4.84 -3.60
N GLU A 179 23.51 4.02 -2.84
CA GLU A 179 24.08 4.42 -1.54
C GLU A 179 25.12 5.54 -1.70
N LYS A 180 25.95 5.48 -2.74
CA LYS A 180 26.89 6.54 -3.08
C LYS A 180 26.20 7.88 -3.37
N ASN A 181 25.05 7.83 -4.07
CA ASN A 181 24.25 9.02 -4.33
C ASN A 181 23.64 9.59 -3.04
N VAL A 182 23.23 8.74 -2.09
CA VAL A 182 22.76 9.18 -0.76
C VAL A 182 23.85 9.97 -0.01
N LEU A 183 25.11 9.54 -0.06
CA LEU A 183 26.23 10.29 0.55
C LEU A 183 26.44 11.67 -0.08
N GLY A 184 26.07 11.81 -1.37
CA GLY A 184 26.14 13.08 -2.10
C GLY A 184 25.01 14.06 -1.76
N LEU A 185 23.93 13.60 -1.15
CA LEU A 185 22.83 14.44 -0.68
C LEU A 185 23.34 15.36 0.44
N LYS A 186 23.85 16.53 0.08
CA LYS A 186 24.03 17.60 1.07
C LYS A 186 22.66 17.91 1.67
N ASN A 187 22.63 18.46 2.90
CA ASN A 187 21.43 19.02 3.56
C ASN A 187 20.81 20.18 2.74
N GLN A 188 20.57 19.96 1.45
CA GLN A 188 19.82 20.88 0.62
C GLN A 188 18.38 20.81 1.09
N GLN A 189 17.83 21.96 1.49
CA GLN A 189 16.39 22.13 1.48
C GLN A 189 15.92 21.71 0.09
N LEU A 190 15.30 20.52 0.01
CA LEU A 190 14.83 19.97 -1.26
C LEU A 190 13.74 20.92 -1.77
N ASP A 191 14.06 21.70 -2.78
CA ASP A 191 13.09 22.58 -3.47
C ASP A 191 12.19 21.69 -4.35
N LEU A 192 11.40 20.83 -3.69
CA LEU A 192 10.42 19.97 -4.33
C LEU A 192 9.17 20.80 -4.62
N LYS A 193 8.87 20.95 -5.90
CA LYS A 193 7.66 21.65 -6.35
C LYS A 193 6.55 20.65 -6.61
N PRO A 194 5.30 20.99 -6.25
CA PRO A 194 4.15 20.20 -6.67
C PRO A 194 4.08 20.07 -8.20
N ILE A 195 3.84 18.85 -8.68
CA ILE A 195 3.65 18.53 -10.11
C ILE A 195 2.19 18.17 -10.38
N ILE A 196 1.54 17.49 -9.43
CA ILE A 196 0.14 17.12 -9.47
C ILE A 196 -0.51 17.53 -8.17
N ASN A 197 -1.82 17.72 -8.20
CA ASN A 197 -2.66 18.02 -7.04
C ASN A 197 -3.80 17.01 -6.90
N GLN A 198 -4.72 17.26 -5.98
CA GLN A 198 -5.88 16.41 -5.74
C GLN A 198 -6.78 16.25 -6.97
N ASP A 199 -7.03 17.32 -7.71
CA ASP A 199 -7.89 17.28 -8.91
C ASP A 199 -7.24 16.47 -10.03
N ASP A 200 -5.92 16.58 -10.19
CA ASP A 200 -5.14 15.74 -11.11
C ASP A 200 -5.23 14.25 -10.75
N LEU A 201 -5.21 13.91 -9.45
CA LEU A 201 -5.36 12.52 -8.99
C LEU A 201 -6.76 11.97 -9.32
N PHE A 202 -7.81 12.77 -9.18
CA PHE A 202 -9.16 12.35 -9.58
C PHE A 202 -9.27 12.17 -11.10
N ALA A 203 -8.72 13.09 -11.88
CA ALA A 203 -8.68 12.97 -13.33
C ALA A 203 -7.85 11.75 -13.79
N LEU A 204 -6.73 11.46 -13.11
CA LEU A 204 -5.94 10.25 -13.33
C LEU A 204 -6.74 8.98 -13.05
N LYS A 205 -7.46 8.94 -11.92
CA LYS A 205 -8.33 7.81 -11.58
C LYS A 205 -9.37 7.56 -12.67
N GLU A 206 -10.06 8.59 -13.14
CA GLU A 206 -11.03 8.47 -14.24
C GLU A 206 -10.38 7.92 -15.52
N LYS A 207 -9.19 8.42 -15.89
CA LYS A 207 -8.46 7.90 -17.06
C LYS A 207 -8.07 6.44 -16.90
N VAL A 208 -7.59 6.04 -15.73
CA VAL A 208 -7.24 4.65 -15.44
C VAL A 208 -8.50 3.76 -15.46
N GLU A 209 -9.63 4.25 -14.98
CA GLU A 209 -10.90 3.50 -15.04
C GLU A 209 -11.39 3.25 -16.49
N MET A 210 -11.03 4.10 -17.44
CA MET A 210 -11.35 3.94 -18.86
C MET A 210 -10.51 2.89 -19.59
N ILE A 211 -9.38 2.45 -19.01
CA ILE A 211 -8.50 1.43 -19.62
C ILE A 211 -9.30 0.13 -19.83
N TYR A 212 -9.30 -0.37 -21.04
CA TYR A 212 -10.04 -1.56 -21.42
C TYR A 212 -9.43 -2.84 -20.85
N VAL A 213 -10.29 -3.74 -20.39
CA VAL A 213 -9.89 -5.08 -19.91
C VAL A 213 -10.79 -6.11 -20.59
N ASP A 214 -10.20 -6.92 -21.46
CA ASP A 214 -10.90 -8.01 -22.15
C ASP A 214 -11.43 -9.07 -21.17
N GLU A 215 -12.53 -9.76 -21.54
CA GLU A 215 -13.13 -10.80 -20.68
C GLU A 215 -12.15 -11.94 -20.40
N LYS A 216 -11.34 -12.35 -21.39
CA LYS A 216 -10.30 -13.38 -21.18
C LYS A 216 -9.27 -12.94 -20.17
N MET A 217 -8.94 -11.63 -20.14
CA MET A 217 -8.04 -11.08 -19.15
C MET A 217 -8.65 -11.09 -17.75
N LYS A 218 -9.94 -10.77 -17.61
CA LYS A 218 -10.65 -10.88 -16.33
C LYS A 218 -10.70 -12.33 -15.84
N GLU A 219 -10.98 -13.27 -16.75
CA GLU A 219 -10.94 -14.69 -16.42
C GLU A 219 -9.54 -15.15 -16.00
N MET A 220 -8.49 -14.67 -16.68
CA MET A 220 -7.10 -14.95 -16.32
C MET A 220 -6.78 -14.48 -14.90
N ILE A 221 -7.15 -13.24 -14.55
CA ILE A 221 -6.97 -12.69 -13.20
C ILE A 221 -7.67 -13.56 -12.16
N ILE A 222 -8.93 -13.92 -12.39
CA ILE A 222 -9.70 -14.77 -11.48
C ILE A 222 -9.04 -16.16 -11.36
N ARG A 223 -8.58 -16.74 -12.48
CA ARG A 223 -7.92 -18.04 -12.53
C ARG A 223 -6.63 -18.03 -11.71
N MET A 224 -5.80 -16.98 -11.84
CA MET A 224 -4.58 -16.79 -11.03
C MET A 224 -4.88 -16.76 -9.52
N VAL A 225 -5.91 -16.04 -9.10
CA VAL A 225 -6.32 -15.99 -7.70
C VAL A 225 -6.84 -17.34 -7.22
N HIS A 226 -7.68 -18.03 -8.03
CA HIS A 226 -8.15 -19.38 -7.71
C HIS A 226 -7.02 -20.40 -7.63
N ALA A 227 -5.97 -20.22 -8.45
CA ALA A 227 -4.79 -21.08 -8.43
C ALA A 227 -3.95 -20.96 -7.16
N THR A 228 -4.19 -19.96 -6.30
CA THR A 228 -3.57 -19.87 -4.97
C THR A 228 -4.31 -20.68 -3.91
N ARG A 229 -5.55 -21.17 -4.20
CA ARG A 229 -6.42 -21.81 -3.21
C ARG A 229 -6.25 -23.33 -3.22
N PRO A 230 -5.74 -23.95 -2.14
CA PRO A 230 -5.59 -25.39 -2.04
C PRO A 230 -6.91 -26.13 -2.34
N GLY A 231 -6.81 -27.25 -3.06
CA GLY A 231 -7.98 -28.05 -3.49
C GLY A 231 -8.77 -27.47 -4.66
N ASN A 232 -8.44 -26.28 -5.16
CA ASN A 232 -9.07 -25.75 -6.37
C ASN A 232 -8.52 -26.43 -7.63
N LYS A 233 -9.35 -26.60 -8.66
CA LYS A 233 -8.96 -27.24 -9.95
C LYS A 233 -7.79 -26.54 -10.65
N TYR A 234 -7.56 -25.26 -10.39
CA TYR A 234 -6.46 -24.48 -10.95
C TYR A 234 -5.20 -24.51 -10.10
N PHE A 235 -5.27 -25.06 -8.86
CA PHE A 235 -4.10 -25.17 -8.00
C PHE A 235 -3.11 -26.20 -8.57
N PRO A 236 -1.84 -25.83 -8.87
CA PRO A 236 -0.92 -26.76 -9.51
C PRO A 236 -0.49 -27.87 -8.57
N LYS A 237 -0.66 -29.14 -8.99
CA LYS A 237 -0.35 -30.32 -8.16
C LYS A 237 1.05 -30.33 -7.57
N LYS A 238 2.03 -29.79 -8.28
CA LYS A 238 3.43 -29.71 -7.79
C LYS A 238 3.62 -28.86 -6.54
N TYR A 239 2.62 -28.03 -6.17
CA TYR A 239 2.64 -27.19 -4.97
C TYR A 239 1.65 -27.67 -3.90
N GLU A 240 1.09 -28.90 -4.05
CA GLU A 240 0.27 -29.50 -2.99
C GLU A 240 1.04 -29.52 -1.67
N GLY A 241 0.36 -29.12 -0.58
CA GLY A 241 0.98 -29.04 0.74
C GLY A 241 1.76 -27.75 1.01
N THR A 242 2.03 -26.88 0.02
CA THR A 242 2.81 -25.65 0.27
C THR A 242 1.98 -24.50 0.83
N LEU A 243 0.69 -24.47 0.58
CA LEU A 243 -0.23 -23.44 1.09
C LEU A 243 -1.34 -24.06 1.94
N ILE A 244 -1.69 -23.38 3.03
CA ILE A 244 -2.86 -23.70 3.88
C ILE A 244 -4.09 -22.93 3.37
N ALA A 245 -3.90 -21.66 2.96
CA ALA A 245 -4.96 -20.81 2.45
C ALA A 245 -4.47 -19.95 1.29
N GLY A 246 -5.38 -19.69 0.35
CA GLY A 246 -5.16 -18.83 -0.79
C GLY A 246 -5.82 -17.47 -0.67
N ALA A 247 -5.57 -16.62 -1.66
CA ALA A 247 -6.02 -15.24 -1.68
C ALA A 247 -7.55 -15.08 -1.76
N SER A 248 -8.06 -14.04 -1.11
CA SER A 248 -9.47 -13.64 -1.10
C SER A 248 -9.91 -13.01 -2.45
N PRO A 249 -11.22 -12.79 -2.67
CA PRO A 249 -11.69 -12.04 -3.85
C PRO A 249 -11.18 -10.60 -3.94
N ARG A 250 -10.77 -9.97 -2.82
CA ARG A 250 -10.11 -8.65 -2.85
C ARG A 250 -8.85 -8.65 -3.71
N ALA A 251 -8.12 -9.75 -3.75
CA ALA A 251 -6.95 -9.91 -4.60
C ALA A 251 -7.29 -9.72 -6.09
N SER A 252 -8.40 -10.30 -6.57
CA SER A 252 -8.84 -10.12 -7.96
C SER A 252 -9.17 -8.66 -8.26
N ILE A 253 -9.83 -7.97 -7.32
CA ILE A 253 -10.16 -6.54 -7.46
C ILE A 253 -8.89 -5.70 -7.56
N TRP A 254 -7.90 -5.96 -6.71
CA TRP A 254 -6.65 -5.21 -6.72
C TRP A 254 -5.79 -5.52 -7.95
N LEU A 255 -5.66 -6.78 -8.36
CA LEU A 255 -4.98 -7.13 -9.61
C LEU A 255 -5.61 -6.40 -10.80
N TYR A 256 -6.95 -6.39 -10.89
CA TYR A 256 -7.67 -5.70 -11.94
C TYR A 256 -7.40 -4.19 -11.97
N LYS A 257 -7.52 -3.51 -10.82
CA LYS A 257 -7.31 -2.06 -10.72
C LYS A 257 -5.87 -1.64 -11.01
N ILE A 258 -4.90 -2.34 -10.40
CA ILE A 258 -3.48 -1.99 -10.54
C ILE A 258 -2.99 -2.32 -11.96
N ALA A 259 -3.48 -3.41 -12.59
CA ALA A 259 -3.13 -3.72 -13.97
C ALA A 259 -3.59 -2.62 -14.95
N LYS A 260 -4.76 -2.01 -14.71
CA LYS A 260 -5.21 -0.83 -15.47
C LYS A 260 -4.28 0.37 -15.27
N PHE A 261 -3.87 0.62 -14.01
CA PHE A 261 -2.90 1.67 -13.73
C PHE A 261 -1.55 1.41 -14.44
N LYS A 262 -1.05 0.17 -14.41
CA LYS A 262 0.20 -0.19 -15.13
C LYS A 262 0.05 0.00 -16.65
N ALA A 263 -1.05 -0.44 -17.24
CA ALA A 263 -1.33 -0.22 -18.67
C ALA A 263 -1.35 1.29 -19.02
N PHE A 264 -1.99 2.11 -18.17
CA PHE A 264 -1.98 3.55 -18.33
C PHE A 264 -0.55 4.14 -18.26
N MET A 265 0.27 3.67 -17.31
CA MET A 265 1.67 4.11 -17.19
C MET A 265 2.50 3.75 -18.42
N ASP A 266 2.22 2.60 -19.05
CA ASP A 266 2.88 2.16 -20.29
C ASP A 266 2.28 2.79 -21.56
N GLY A 267 1.35 3.76 -21.42
CA GLY A 267 0.71 4.45 -22.55
C GLY A 267 -0.22 3.55 -23.38
N LYS A 268 -0.76 2.50 -22.75
CA LYS A 268 -1.69 1.57 -23.38
C LYS A 268 -3.12 1.89 -22.96
N ASP A 269 -4.06 1.65 -23.86
CA ASP A 269 -5.50 1.76 -23.61
C ASP A 269 -6.17 0.43 -23.23
N PHE A 270 -5.37 -0.65 -23.13
CA PHE A 270 -5.81 -1.98 -22.72
C PHE A 270 -4.80 -2.67 -21.81
N VAL A 271 -5.30 -3.60 -20.99
CA VAL A 271 -4.49 -4.44 -20.11
C VAL A 271 -3.96 -5.66 -20.85
N SER A 272 -2.64 -5.91 -20.76
CA SER A 272 -1.97 -7.11 -21.24
C SER A 272 -1.62 -8.08 -20.08
N PRO A 273 -1.29 -9.36 -20.37
CA PRO A 273 -0.85 -10.31 -19.35
C PRO A 273 0.35 -9.81 -18.52
N GLU A 274 1.29 -9.11 -19.14
CA GLU A 274 2.49 -8.59 -18.49
C GLU A 274 2.15 -7.57 -17.41
N HIS A 275 1.15 -6.71 -17.64
CA HIS A 275 0.68 -5.74 -16.63
C HIS A 275 0.15 -6.46 -15.38
N VAL A 276 -0.52 -7.61 -15.54
CA VAL A 276 -1.02 -8.40 -14.41
C VAL A 276 0.12 -9.14 -13.72
N LEU A 277 0.97 -9.82 -14.49
CA LEU A 277 2.07 -10.64 -13.94
C LEU A 277 3.06 -9.81 -13.12
N SER A 278 3.38 -8.59 -13.58
CA SER A 278 4.34 -7.71 -12.89
C SER A 278 3.94 -7.36 -11.45
N ILE A 279 2.63 -7.39 -11.15
CA ILE A 279 2.09 -6.99 -9.84
C ILE A 279 1.66 -8.17 -8.97
N VAL A 280 1.64 -9.40 -9.51
CA VAL A 280 1.24 -10.62 -8.77
C VAL A 280 2.02 -10.77 -7.45
N PRO A 281 3.36 -10.65 -7.40
CA PRO A 281 4.10 -10.86 -6.16
C PRO A 281 3.70 -9.88 -5.05
N SER A 282 3.51 -8.60 -5.38
CA SER A 282 3.17 -7.56 -4.41
C SER A 282 1.69 -7.60 -3.99
N VAL A 283 0.80 -8.08 -4.86
CA VAL A 283 -0.64 -8.19 -4.56
C VAL A 283 -1.00 -9.51 -3.88
N LEU A 284 -0.44 -10.64 -4.31
CA LEU A 284 -0.82 -11.96 -3.79
C LEU A 284 0.08 -12.48 -2.66
N GLY A 285 1.35 -12.08 -2.61
CA GLY A 285 2.34 -12.66 -1.71
C GLY A 285 2.00 -12.54 -0.21
N HIS A 286 1.27 -11.50 0.19
CA HIS A 286 0.83 -11.28 1.57
C HIS A 286 -0.59 -11.80 1.86
N ARG A 287 -1.23 -12.42 0.88
CA ARG A 287 -2.61 -12.94 0.94
C ARG A 287 -2.69 -14.46 0.98
N VAL A 288 -1.56 -15.13 0.87
CA VAL A 288 -1.47 -16.59 0.94
C VAL A 288 -0.80 -17.00 2.23
N ILE A 289 -1.25 -18.11 2.80
CA ILE A 289 -0.69 -18.66 4.04
C ILE A 289 0.11 -19.90 3.68
N ALA A 290 1.42 -19.82 3.87
CA ALA A 290 2.30 -20.97 3.66
C ALA A 290 2.10 -22.04 4.74
N SER A 291 2.23 -23.32 4.38
CA SER A 291 2.22 -24.41 5.34
C SER A 291 3.42 -24.35 6.27
N TYR A 292 3.35 -25.09 7.37
CA TYR A 292 4.47 -25.15 8.34
C TYR A 292 5.75 -25.66 7.70
N GLU A 293 5.63 -26.71 6.87
CA GLU A 293 6.75 -27.28 6.11
C GLU A 293 7.35 -26.24 5.16
N ALA A 294 6.51 -25.54 4.41
CA ALA A 294 6.96 -24.48 3.49
C ALA A 294 7.65 -23.31 4.23
N GLN A 295 7.24 -23.01 5.46
CA GLN A 295 7.89 -22.00 6.31
C GLN A 295 9.27 -22.49 6.81
N ILE A 296 9.39 -23.77 7.21
CA ILE A 296 10.69 -24.37 7.58
C ILE A 296 11.65 -24.34 6.39
N ASP A 297 11.15 -24.67 5.20
CA ASP A 297 11.92 -24.64 3.95
C ASP A 297 12.20 -23.22 3.44
N LYS A 298 11.76 -22.19 4.18
CA LYS A 298 11.93 -20.77 3.87
C LYS A 298 11.40 -20.39 2.47
N ILE A 299 10.31 -21.02 2.04
CA ILE A 299 9.69 -20.72 0.75
C ILE A 299 9.15 -19.27 0.78
N ASN A 300 9.67 -18.45 -0.13
CA ASN A 300 9.22 -17.07 -0.29
C ASN A 300 7.86 -17.06 -0.98
N THR A 301 6.82 -16.60 -0.28
CA THR A 301 5.44 -16.55 -0.79
C THR A 301 5.29 -15.66 -2.02
N ARG A 302 6.06 -14.56 -2.15
CA ARG A 302 6.05 -13.70 -3.36
C ARG A 302 6.49 -14.48 -4.60
N ASN A 303 7.57 -15.25 -4.48
CA ASN A 303 8.09 -16.08 -5.58
C ASN A 303 7.14 -17.25 -5.89
N LEU A 304 6.58 -17.86 -4.85
CA LEU A 304 5.64 -18.97 -4.99
C LEU A 304 4.39 -18.54 -5.77
N VAL A 305 3.74 -17.44 -5.38
CA VAL A 305 2.55 -16.95 -6.09
C VAL A 305 2.85 -16.50 -7.52
N ALA A 306 4.02 -15.93 -7.78
CA ALA A 306 4.45 -15.58 -9.14
C ALA A 306 4.54 -16.84 -10.03
N THR A 307 5.16 -17.91 -9.52
CA THR A 307 5.28 -19.16 -10.25
C THR A 307 3.93 -19.87 -10.43
N ILE A 308 3.05 -19.86 -9.41
CA ILE A 308 1.69 -20.38 -9.50
C ILE A 308 0.91 -19.63 -10.57
N ALA A 309 0.93 -18.29 -10.56
CA ALA A 309 0.20 -17.46 -11.51
C ALA A 309 0.65 -17.71 -12.95
N THR A 310 1.96 -17.81 -13.18
CA THR A 310 2.52 -18.12 -14.52
C THR A 310 2.09 -19.48 -15.04
N SER A 311 1.79 -20.44 -14.18
CA SER A 311 1.43 -21.81 -14.58
C SER A 311 -0.01 -21.95 -15.08
N VAL A 312 -0.85 -20.91 -14.98
CA VAL A 312 -2.29 -20.95 -15.33
C VAL A 312 -2.69 -19.97 -16.43
N ILE A 313 -1.71 -19.41 -17.12
CA ILE A 313 -1.88 -18.51 -18.28
C ILE A 313 -2.18 -19.31 -19.57
#